data_8790eaf02b0cd640178635d52be157a2
#
_entry.id   8790eaf02b0cd640178635d52be157a2
#
_cell.length_a   1.000
_cell.length_b   1.000
_cell.length_c   1.000
_cell.angle_alpha   90.00
_cell.angle_beta   90.00
_cell.angle_gamma   90.00
#
_symmetry.space_group_name_H-M   'P 1'
#
loop_
_entity.id
_entity.type
_entity.pdbx_description
1 polymer ?
#
loop_
_entity_poly.entity_id
_entity_poly.type
_entity_poly.pdbx_seq_one_letter_code
_entity_poly.pdbx_strand_id
1 'polypeptide(L)'
;MRSFAVRLVRILGPDPGAAAQSGVALLISIVVTLIAGLTLASAEERLADLPGLLLLVPAAIGQRGNVFGALGSRLGTAIHTGEFSVTRRLDTVFGQNVLASLVLSVVAATWLALVAWVLAQVIGIEDSIGLFDFITISVVGGVGASVIVLGLTVGLAAGSTRFGWDLDNVIAPLVTGTGDLVTLPALLGASLLVRSAGGDSISPSTVVGVVMLALAAAALFVGLRRSLPLLRQIAIESLPVLGLASVISLVAGSVVEGQLSAFLDQPALLVLVPSYFGMAGALGGILSSRLGSKVHLGLIQSRLVPQREALLDIRSVALLSPPIFLLVGAAAHLGSTAVGAASPGLGSMVAVAVLAGFGATFVVLGVAYYGTLAAVRVGLDPDTATIPLTNSILDLVGAFTLVGAIILLGVGT
;
A
#
# COMPACT_ATOMS: atom_id res chain seq x y z
N MET A 1 -30.69 -19.47 5.40
CA MET A 1 -29.31 -18.98 5.16
C MET A 1 -29.05 -18.58 3.70
N ARG A 2 -29.34 -19.40 2.67
CA ARG A 2 -29.15 -19.04 1.25
C ARG A 2 -29.87 -17.74 0.82
N SER A 3 -31.08 -17.46 1.31
CA SER A 3 -31.84 -16.26 0.94
C SER A 3 -31.27 -14.95 1.51
N PHE A 4 -30.63 -14.99 2.69
CA PHE A 4 -29.98 -13.85 3.31
C PHE A 4 -28.66 -13.51 2.58
N ALA A 5 -27.84 -14.51 2.27
CA ALA A 5 -26.62 -14.35 1.48
C ALA A 5 -26.91 -13.78 0.08
N VAL A 6 -27.95 -14.27 -0.60
CA VAL A 6 -28.37 -13.76 -1.92
C VAL A 6 -28.92 -12.34 -1.83
N ARG A 7 -29.62 -11.96 -0.75
CA ARG A 7 -30.06 -10.57 -0.52
C ARG A 7 -28.88 -9.65 -0.23
N LEU A 8 -27.92 -10.09 0.61
CA LEU A 8 -26.70 -9.34 0.92
C LEU A 8 -25.87 -9.08 -0.36
N VAL A 9 -25.68 -10.10 -1.17
CA VAL A 9 -24.97 -10.02 -2.45
C VAL A 9 -25.69 -9.09 -3.45
N ARG A 10 -27.03 -9.06 -3.52
CA ARG A 10 -27.79 -8.10 -4.33
C ARG A 10 -27.68 -6.64 -3.82
N ILE A 11 -27.45 -6.45 -2.52
CA ILE A 11 -27.24 -5.13 -1.92
C ILE A 11 -25.83 -4.62 -2.26
N LEU A 12 -24.83 -5.51 -2.41
CA LEU A 12 -23.41 -5.20 -2.64
C LEU A 12 -23.08 -4.77 -4.07
N GLY A 13 -24.00 -4.81 -5.02
CA GLY A 13 -23.77 -4.28 -6.37
C GLY A 13 -24.51 -5.04 -7.48
N PRO A 14 -24.42 -4.55 -8.72
CA PRO A 14 -25.11 -5.16 -9.86
C PRO A 14 -24.51 -6.52 -10.26
N ASP A 15 -23.24 -6.79 -9.89
CA ASP A 15 -22.55 -8.05 -10.14
C ASP A 15 -22.21 -8.78 -8.83
N PRO A 16 -23.01 -9.81 -8.46
CA PRO A 16 -22.74 -10.63 -7.29
C PRO A 16 -21.42 -11.38 -7.34
N GLY A 17 -20.94 -11.74 -8.54
CA GLY A 17 -19.69 -12.43 -8.75
C GLY A 17 -18.49 -11.53 -8.39
N ALA A 18 -18.48 -10.31 -8.89
CA ALA A 18 -17.45 -9.31 -8.59
C ALA A 18 -17.40 -8.97 -7.09
N ALA A 19 -18.57 -8.83 -6.44
CA ALA A 19 -18.63 -8.58 -4.99
C ALA A 19 -18.08 -9.76 -4.18
N ALA A 20 -18.36 -11.00 -4.59
CA ALA A 20 -17.82 -12.20 -3.94
C ALA A 20 -16.29 -12.32 -4.13
N GLN A 21 -15.77 -12.05 -5.32
CA GLN A 21 -14.33 -12.04 -5.59
C GLN A 21 -13.59 -11.02 -4.74
N SER A 22 -14.09 -9.76 -4.69
CA SER A 22 -13.52 -8.72 -3.83
C SER A 22 -13.60 -9.09 -2.35
N GLY A 23 -14.72 -9.66 -1.89
CA GLY A 23 -14.91 -10.09 -0.50
C GLY A 23 -13.91 -11.19 -0.10
N VAL A 24 -13.70 -12.20 -0.93
CA VAL A 24 -12.71 -13.27 -0.69
C VAL A 24 -11.29 -12.70 -0.69
N ALA A 25 -10.97 -11.83 -1.65
CA ALA A 25 -9.65 -11.20 -1.72
C ALA A 25 -9.35 -10.34 -0.48
N LEU A 26 -10.34 -9.57 0.01
CA LEU A 26 -10.22 -8.79 1.24
C LEU A 26 -10.05 -9.66 2.48
N LEU A 27 -10.79 -10.78 2.59
CA LEU A 27 -10.62 -11.72 3.70
C LEU A 27 -9.23 -12.35 3.73
N ILE A 28 -8.70 -12.77 2.57
CA ILE A 28 -7.33 -13.27 2.45
C ILE A 28 -6.35 -12.16 2.87
N SER A 29 -6.57 -10.93 2.38
CA SER A 29 -5.72 -9.79 2.71
C SER A 29 -5.71 -9.47 4.21
N ILE A 30 -6.85 -9.57 4.93
CA ILE A 30 -6.90 -9.39 6.39
C ILE A 30 -5.95 -10.39 7.10
N VAL A 31 -5.98 -11.65 6.71
CA VAL A 31 -5.09 -12.66 7.30
C VAL A 31 -3.62 -12.33 7.02
N VAL A 32 -3.32 -11.94 5.80
CA VAL A 32 -1.95 -11.63 5.35
C VAL A 32 -1.42 -10.37 6.05
N THR A 33 -2.21 -9.31 6.14
CA THR A 33 -1.82 -8.06 6.82
C THR A 33 -1.78 -8.23 8.35
N LEU A 34 -2.57 -9.15 8.92
CA LEU A 34 -2.45 -9.53 10.32
C LEU A 34 -1.08 -10.14 10.62
N ILE A 35 -0.60 -11.07 9.79
CA ILE A 35 0.75 -11.65 9.95
C ILE A 35 1.81 -10.54 9.83
N ALA A 36 1.65 -9.61 8.88
CA ALA A 36 2.52 -8.45 8.76
C ALA A 36 2.53 -7.59 10.04
N GLY A 37 1.36 -7.33 10.61
CA GLY A 37 1.22 -6.59 11.88
C GLY A 37 1.84 -7.32 13.07
N LEU A 38 1.69 -8.65 13.17
CA LEU A 38 2.36 -9.45 14.19
C LEU A 38 3.89 -9.40 14.04
N THR A 39 4.39 -9.36 12.80
CA THR A 39 5.82 -9.16 12.52
C THR A 39 6.29 -7.78 13.01
N LEU A 40 5.51 -6.73 12.76
CA LEU A 40 5.83 -5.38 13.23
C LEU A 40 5.83 -5.31 14.77
N ALA A 41 4.83 -5.89 15.42
CA ALA A 41 4.74 -5.94 16.88
C ALA A 41 5.90 -6.74 17.50
N SER A 42 6.38 -7.82 16.85
CA SER A 42 7.54 -8.59 17.33
C SER A 42 8.88 -7.85 17.20
N ALA A 43 8.90 -6.72 16.52
CA ALA A 43 10.08 -5.90 16.28
C ALA A 43 10.14 -4.65 17.19
N GLU A 44 9.38 -4.60 18.28
CA GLU A 44 9.29 -3.44 19.19
C GLU A 44 10.66 -2.98 19.71
N GLU A 45 11.53 -3.91 20.15
CA GLU A 45 12.89 -3.59 20.56
C GLU A 45 13.69 -2.92 19.44
N ARG A 46 13.55 -3.42 18.21
CA ARG A 46 14.26 -2.87 17.05
C ARG A 46 13.73 -1.50 16.63
N LEU A 47 12.45 -1.25 16.82
CA LEU A 47 11.84 0.07 16.60
C LEU A 47 12.34 1.09 17.63
N ALA A 48 12.51 0.66 18.87
CA ALA A 48 13.08 1.49 19.94
C ALA A 48 14.58 1.80 19.71
N ASP A 49 15.35 0.82 19.21
CA ASP A 49 16.78 0.95 18.92
C ASP A 49 17.11 1.80 17.68
N LEU A 50 16.16 1.96 16.75
CA LEU A 50 16.36 2.67 15.51
C LEU A 50 15.28 3.77 15.31
N PRO A 51 15.42 4.91 16.00
CA PRO A 51 14.48 6.02 15.90
C PRO A 51 14.32 6.50 14.45
N GLY A 52 13.09 6.66 14.01
CA GLY A 52 12.73 6.97 12.61
C GLY A 52 12.46 5.74 11.74
N LEU A 53 12.70 4.51 12.23
CA LEU A 53 12.38 3.31 11.44
C LEU A 53 10.87 3.18 11.20
N LEU A 54 10.04 3.47 12.21
CA LEU A 54 8.58 3.41 12.10
C LEU A 54 8.04 4.46 11.11
N LEU A 55 8.76 5.59 10.94
CA LEU A 55 8.46 6.60 9.92
C LEU A 55 8.42 6.01 8.51
N LEU A 56 9.33 5.06 8.19
CA LEU A 56 9.39 4.41 6.90
C LEU A 56 8.25 3.42 6.65
N VAL A 57 7.72 2.80 7.71
CA VAL A 57 6.84 1.63 7.59
C VAL A 57 5.60 1.89 6.72
N PRO A 58 4.71 2.87 7.02
CA PRO A 58 3.52 3.10 6.20
C PRO A 58 3.87 3.43 4.75
N ALA A 59 4.89 4.27 4.55
CA ALA A 59 5.29 4.72 3.23
C ALA A 59 5.93 3.60 2.38
N ALA A 60 6.75 2.73 2.97
CA ALA A 60 7.36 1.60 2.28
C ALA A 60 6.32 0.54 1.91
N ILE A 61 5.35 0.28 2.77
CA ILE A 61 4.21 -0.60 2.52
C ILE A 61 3.36 -0.02 1.39
N GLY A 62 2.89 1.21 1.51
CA GLY A 62 2.07 1.89 0.51
C GLY A 62 2.72 1.95 -0.86
N GLN A 63 4.05 2.13 -0.92
CA GLN A 63 4.81 2.16 -2.17
C GLN A 63 4.71 0.85 -2.95
N ARG A 64 4.66 -0.34 -2.28
CA ARG A 64 4.46 -1.63 -2.97
C ARG A 64 3.08 -1.69 -3.60
N GLY A 65 2.04 -1.32 -2.87
CA GLY A 65 0.69 -1.19 -3.39
C GLY A 65 0.61 -0.26 -4.59
N ASN A 66 1.27 0.90 -4.53
CA ASN A 66 1.29 1.90 -5.59
C ASN A 66 1.96 1.39 -6.87
N VAL A 67 3.17 0.81 -6.78
CA VAL A 67 3.93 0.34 -7.95
C VAL A 67 3.28 -0.90 -8.56
N PHE A 68 2.96 -1.89 -7.74
CA PHE A 68 2.48 -3.19 -8.24
C PHE A 68 0.96 -3.24 -8.43
N GLY A 69 0.20 -2.40 -7.74
CA GLY A 69 -1.21 -2.15 -8.04
C GLY A 69 -1.38 -1.54 -9.43
N ALA A 70 -0.60 -0.49 -9.74
CA ALA A 70 -0.58 0.11 -11.07
C ALA A 70 -0.06 -0.86 -12.15
N LEU A 71 0.95 -1.71 -11.84
CA LEU A 71 1.35 -2.79 -12.75
C LEU A 71 0.18 -3.73 -13.03
N GLY A 72 -0.50 -4.19 -11.98
CA GLY A 72 -1.62 -5.11 -12.11
C GLY A 72 -2.75 -4.55 -12.95
N SER A 73 -3.10 -3.28 -12.76
CA SER A 73 -4.12 -2.60 -13.56
C SER A 73 -3.70 -2.51 -15.04
N ARG A 74 -2.44 -2.12 -15.33
CA ARG A 74 -1.92 -2.10 -16.72
C ARG A 74 -1.91 -3.50 -17.36
N LEU A 75 -1.57 -4.55 -16.60
CA LEU A 75 -1.65 -5.91 -17.10
C LEU A 75 -3.10 -6.35 -17.32
N GLY A 76 -4.04 -5.91 -16.48
CA GLY A 76 -5.48 -6.10 -16.67
C GLY A 76 -5.95 -5.50 -17.99
N THR A 77 -5.59 -4.25 -18.25
CA THR A 77 -5.87 -3.58 -19.53
C THR A 77 -5.26 -4.36 -20.71
N ALA A 78 -4.00 -4.82 -20.60
CA ALA A 78 -3.35 -5.61 -21.65
C ALA A 78 -4.06 -6.96 -21.89
N ILE A 79 -4.65 -7.58 -20.85
CA ILE A 79 -5.47 -8.79 -20.98
C ILE A 79 -6.75 -8.47 -21.76
N HIS A 80 -7.45 -7.40 -21.42
CA HIS A 80 -8.69 -7.01 -22.09
C HIS A 80 -8.48 -6.60 -23.55
N THR A 81 -7.33 -5.99 -23.90
CA THR A 81 -6.96 -5.63 -25.27
C THR A 81 -6.35 -6.78 -26.07
N GLY A 82 -6.08 -7.93 -25.43
CA GLY A 82 -5.46 -9.10 -26.08
C GLY A 82 -3.95 -8.97 -26.33
N GLU A 83 -3.29 -7.97 -25.75
CA GLU A 83 -1.84 -7.73 -25.87
C GLU A 83 -1.02 -8.44 -24.80
N PHE A 84 -1.67 -9.07 -23.81
CA PHE A 84 -1.01 -9.76 -22.72
C PHE A 84 -0.36 -11.06 -23.19
N SER A 85 0.95 -11.16 -22.99
CA SER A 85 1.71 -12.39 -23.20
C SER A 85 2.90 -12.45 -22.26
N VAL A 86 2.99 -13.52 -21.45
CA VAL A 86 4.13 -13.71 -20.55
C VAL A 86 5.36 -14.09 -21.38
N THR A 87 6.32 -13.18 -21.45
CA THR A 87 7.54 -13.34 -22.25
C THR A 87 8.74 -12.69 -21.55
N ARG A 88 9.94 -13.19 -21.84
CA ARG A 88 11.19 -12.57 -21.35
C ARG A 88 11.72 -11.45 -22.25
N ARG A 89 11.03 -11.13 -23.34
CA ARG A 89 11.46 -10.09 -24.28
C ARG A 89 11.12 -8.71 -23.75
N LEU A 90 12.10 -7.85 -23.69
CA LEU A 90 11.98 -6.47 -23.17
C LEU A 90 11.30 -5.50 -24.15
N ASP A 91 11.16 -5.88 -25.42
CA ASP A 91 10.49 -5.08 -26.46
C ASP A 91 8.95 -5.22 -26.44
N THR A 92 8.41 -6.12 -25.63
CA THR A 92 6.96 -6.36 -25.50
C THR A 92 6.32 -5.45 -24.45
N VAL A 93 5.00 -5.28 -24.53
CA VAL A 93 4.20 -4.56 -23.51
C VAL A 93 4.45 -5.15 -22.12
N PHE A 94 4.38 -6.48 -22.01
CA PHE A 94 4.64 -7.18 -20.75
C PHE A 94 6.07 -6.90 -20.22
N GLY A 95 7.10 -7.10 -21.05
CA GLY A 95 8.50 -6.93 -20.63
C GLY A 95 8.81 -5.50 -20.18
N GLN A 96 8.29 -4.48 -20.88
CA GLN A 96 8.48 -3.08 -20.51
C GLN A 96 7.74 -2.73 -19.22
N ASN A 97 6.53 -3.26 -18.98
CA ASN A 97 5.79 -3.07 -17.73
C ASN A 97 6.50 -3.69 -16.52
N VAL A 98 7.04 -4.90 -16.67
CA VAL A 98 7.82 -5.59 -15.62
C VAL A 98 9.09 -4.79 -15.31
N LEU A 99 9.85 -4.38 -16.33
CA LEU A 99 11.06 -3.59 -16.14
C LEU A 99 10.76 -2.23 -15.53
N ALA A 100 9.65 -1.58 -15.94
CA ALA A 100 9.19 -0.32 -15.37
C ALA A 100 8.95 -0.46 -13.86
N SER A 101 8.27 -1.52 -13.43
CA SER A 101 7.97 -1.73 -12.01
C SER A 101 9.23 -1.95 -11.17
N LEU A 102 10.25 -2.63 -11.70
CA LEU A 102 11.54 -2.78 -11.03
C LEU A 102 12.29 -1.44 -10.93
N VAL A 103 12.35 -0.68 -12.03
CA VAL A 103 12.97 0.66 -12.07
C VAL A 103 12.27 1.59 -11.06
N LEU A 104 10.93 1.65 -11.11
CA LEU A 104 10.13 2.46 -10.20
C LEU A 104 10.37 2.06 -8.75
N SER A 105 10.46 0.75 -8.45
CA SER A 105 10.68 0.27 -7.08
C SER A 105 12.02 0.74 -6.51
N VAL A 106 13.09 0.67 -7.28
CA VAL A 106 14.43 1.08 -6.83
C VAL A 106 14.51 2.61 -6.67
N VAL A 107 14.05 3.35 -7.67
CA VAL A 107 14.13 4.83 -7.68
C VAL A 107 13.22 5.41 -6.58
N ALA A 108 11.99 4.91 -6.47
CA ALA A 108 11.05 5.39 -5.47
C ALA A 108 11.45 5.00 -4.04
N ALA A 109 12.07 3.82 -3.81
CA ALA A 109 12.60 3.45 -2.49
C ALA A 109 13.78 4.34 -2.08
N THR A 110 14.64 4.74 -3.04
CA THR A 110 15.73 5.69 -2.78
C THR A 110 15.17 7.08 -2.45
N TRP A 111 14.20 7.56 -3.22
CA TRP A 111 13.53 8.82 -2.95
C TRP A 111 12.86 8.82 -1.57
N LEU A 112 12.17 7.74 -1.23
CA LEU A 112 11.55 7.55 0.07
C LEU A 112 12.56 7.70 1.22
N ALA A 113 13.72 7.06 1.10
CA ALA A 113 14.80 7.15 2.10
C ALA A 113 15.33 8.57 2.27
N LEU A 114 15.56 9.28 1.15
CA LEU A 114 16.03 10.67 1.16
C LEU A 114 15.02 11.59 1.88
N VAL A 115 13.75 11.47 1.52
CA VAL A 115 12.69 12.29 2.13
C VAL A 115 12.47 11.92 3.59
N ALA A 116 12.54 10.62 3.95
CA ALA A 116 12.42 10.17 5.33
C ALA A 116 13.53 10.73 6.22
N TRP A 117 14.77 10.71 5.73
CA TRP A 117 15.89 11.32 6.45
C TRP A 117 15.69 12.83 6.66
N VAL A 118 15.32 13.56 5.60
CA VAL A 118 15.05 15.00 5.70
C VAL A 118 13.91 15.27 6.70
N LEU A 119 12.83 14.50 6.61
CA LEU A 119 11.67 14.65 7.50
C LEU A 119 12.04 14.36 8.97
N ALA A 120 12.83 13.31 9.24
CA ALA A 120 13.30 12.99 10.56
C ALA A 120 14.10 14.16 11.19
N GLN A 121 14.95 14.85 10.38
CA GLN A 121 15.67 16.03 10.85
C GLN A 121 14.73 17.22 11.09
N VAL A 122 13.75 17.44 10.21
CA VAL A 122 12.81 18.57 10.31
C VAL A 122 11.89 18.45 11.53
N ILE A 123 11.40 17.24 11.81
CA ILE A 123 10.54 17.00 12.99
C ILE A 123 11.32 16.80 14.28
N GLY A 124 12.66 16.74 14.19
CA GLY A 124 13.54 16.66 15.37
C GLY A 124 13.49 15.30 16.07
N ILE A 125 13.49 14.17 15.33
CA ILE A 125 13.65 12.85 15.94
C ILE A 125 15.05 12.77 16.51
N GLU A 126 15.15 12.74 17.85
CA GLU A 126 16.42 12.61 18.55
C GLU A 126 17.08 11.27 18.21
N ASP A 127 18.38 11.29 17.97
CA ASP A 127 19.20 10.11 17.62
C ASP A 127 18.69 9.32 16.41
N SER A 128 18.01 9.99 15.46
CA SER A 128 17.52 9.32 14.24
C SER A 128 18.65 8.67 13.45
N ILE A 129 18.35 7.53 12.83
CA ILE A 129 19.29 6.82 11.95
C ILE A 129 19.82 7.71 10.83
N GLY A 130 21.03 7.43 10.35
CA GLY A 130 21.72 8.22 9.33
C GLY A 130 21.12 8.05 7.91
N LEU A 131 21.49 8.96 7.01
CA LEU A 131 21.04 8.93 5.62
C LEU A 131 21.29 7.58 4.93
N PHE A 132 22.50 7.04 5.06
CA PHE A 132 22.84 5.76 4.42
C PHE A 132 22.15 4.58 5.07
N ASP A 133 21.75 4.69 6.35
CA ASP A 133 20.95 3.69 7.04
C ASP A 133 19.52 3.68 6.47
N PHE A 134 18.89 4.86 6.32
CA PHE A 134 17.60 4.99 5.62
C PHE A 134 17.65 4.42 4.22
N ILE A 135 18.71 4.73 3.42
CA ILE A 135 18.87 4.21 2.05
C ILE A 135 19.02 2.68 2.09
N THR A 136 19.86 2.14 2.96
CA THR A 136 20.10 0.71 3.07
C THR A 136 18.80 -0.01 3.43
N ILE A 137 18.09 0.42 4.47
CA ILE A 137 16.83 -0.21 4.90
C ILE A 137 15.78 -0.13 3.80
N SER A 138 15.55 1.05 3.26
CA SER A 138 14.49 1.28 2.26
C SER A 138 14.75 0.56 0.94
N VAL A 139 15.98 0.64 0.41
CA VAL A 139 16.26 0.08 -0.93
C VAL A 139 16.50 -1.41 -0.87
N VAL A 140 17.31 -1.91 0.08
CA VAL A 140 17.56 -3.37 0.19
C VAL A 140 16.27 -4.10 0.56
N GLY A 141 15.57 -3.63 1.63
CA GLY A 141 14.30 -4.20 2.02
C GLY A 141 13.24 -4.05 0.93
N GLY A 142 13.19 -2.85 0.32
CA GLY A 142 12.27 -2.54 -0.76
C GLY A 142 12.45 -3.37 -2.02
N VAL A 143 13.66 -3.56 -2.50
CA VAL A 143 13.95 -4.38 -3.70
C VAL A 143 13.66 -5.85 -3.42
N GLY A 144 14.08 -6.36 -2.25
CA GLY A 144 13.79 -7.74 -1.85
C GLY A 144 12.29 -8.04 -1.87
N ALA A 145 11.49 -7.17 -1.25
CA ALA A 145 10.04 -7.28 -1.27
C ALA A 145 9.45 -7.16 -2.68
N SER A 146 9.99 -6.23 -3.49
CA SER A 146 9.49 -5.98 -4.85
C SER A 146 9.58 -7.17 -5.78
N VAL A 147 10.62 -7.99 -5.68
CA VAL A 147 10.78 -9.20 -6.50
C VAL A 147 9.65 -10.21 -6.22
N ILE A 148 9.29 -10.38 -4.94
CA ILE A 148 8.23 -11.30 -4.53
C ILE A 148 6.87 -10.79 -4.96
N VAL A 149 6.59 -9.49 -4.70
CA VAL A 149 5.30 -8.88 -5.08
C VAL A 149 5.12 -8.82 -6.60
N LEU A 150 6.22 -8.60 -7.36
CA LEU A 150 6.21 -8.70 -8.82
C LEU A 150 5.78 -10.11 -9.27
N GLY A 151 6.40 -11.15 -8.70
CA GLY A 151 6.06 -12.54 -9.02
C GLY A 151 4.59 -12.84 -8.75
N LEU A 152 4.04 -12.36 -7.62
CA LEU A 152 2.61 -12.48 -7.32
C LEU A 152 1.76 -11.74 -8.33
N THR A 153 2.06 -10.48 -8.62
CA THR A 153 1.27 -9.64 -9.55
C THR A 153 1.20 -10.28 -10.94
N VAL A 154 2.33 -10.74 -11.46
CA VAL A 154 2.40 -11.47 -12.74
C VAL A 154 1.65 -12.81 -12.65
N GLY A 155 1.75 -13.52 -11.54
CA GLY A 155 1.02 -14.78 -11.30
C GLY A 155 -0.49 -14.56 -11.27
N LEU A 156 -0.96 -13.48 -10.64
CA LEU A 156 -2.39 -13.12 -10.63
C LEU A 156 -2.89 -12.75 -12.03
N ALA A 157 -2.10 -11.99 -12.81
CA ALA A 157 -2.45 -11.64 -14.18
C ALA A 157 -2.53 -12.89 -15.08
N ALA A 158 -1.55 -13.80 -14.99
CA ALA A 158 -1.56 -15.06 -15.71
C ALA A 158 -2.70 -16.00 -15.25
N GLY A 159 -3.00 -16.01 -13.94
CA GLY A 159 -4.13 -16.75 -13.37
C GLY A 159 -5.48 -16.21 -13.85
N SER A 160 -5.64 -14.90 -13.93
CA SER A 160 -6.85 -14.25 -14.46
C SER A 160 -7.20 -14.73 -15.86
N THR A 161 -6.21 -14.82 -16.76
CA THR A 161 -6.45 -15.35 -18.13
C THR A 161 -6.85 -16.81 -18.15
N ARG A 162 -6.38 -17.62 -17.17
CA ARG A 162 -6.65 -19.06 -17.13
C ARG A 162 -7.97 -19.41 -16.43
N PHE A 163 -8.30 -18.67 -15.36
CA PHE A 163 -9.44 -18.98 -14.50
C PHE A 163 -10.63 -18.05 -14.69
N GLY A 164 -10.50 -17.03 -15.55
CA GLY A 164 -11.55 -16.07 -15.82
C GLY A 164 -11.87 -15.12 -14.65
N TRP A 165 -10.88 -14.82 -13.79
CA TRP A 165 -11.05 -13.84 -12.72
C TRP A 165 -11.00 -12.43 -13.29
N ASP A 166 -11.81 -11.55 -12.72
CA ASP A 166 -11.67 -10.13 -12.96
C ASP A 166 -10.51 -9.57 -12.10
N LEU A 167 -9.43 -9.19 -12.77
CA LEU A 167 -8.20 -8.73 -12.11
C LEU A 167 -8.42 -7.48 -11.27
N ASP A 168 -9.32 -6.57 -11.72
CA ASP A 168 -9.65 -5.32 -11.00
C ASP A 168 -10.26 -5.57 -9.61
N ASN A 169 -10.88 -6.73 -9.40
CA ASN A 169 -11.50 -7.08 -8.12
C ASN A 169 -10.53 -7.68 -7.10
N VAL A 170 -9.41 -8.26 -7.56
CA VAL A 170 -8.52 -9.05 -6.71
C VAL A 170 -7.11 -8.46 -6.58
N ILE A 171 -6.67 -7.65 -7.56
CA ILE A 171 -5.29 -7.16 -7.61
C ILE A 171 -4.94 -6.27 -6.42
N ALA A 172 -5.79 -5.27 -6.13
CA ALA A 172 -5.52 -4.31 -5.06
C ALA A 172 -5.38 -4.99 -3.68
N PRO A 173 -6.36 -5.80 -3.19
CA PRO A 173 -6.23 -6.43 -1.88
C PRO A 173 -5.06 -7.41 -1.78
N LEU A 174 -4.84 -8.24 -2.82
CA LEU A 174 -3.82 -9.29 -2.76
C LEU A 174 -2.41 -8.70 -2.90
N VAL A 175 -2.21 -7.71 -3.78
CA VAL A 175 -0.92 -7.02 -3.94
C VAL A 175 -0.58 -6.21 -2.70
N THR A 176 -1.54 -5.45 -2.16
CA THR A 176 -1.33 -4.67 -0.93
C THR A 176 -1.01 -5.60 0.24
N GLY A 177 -1.88 -6.58 0.53
CA GLY A 177 -1.66 -7.50 1.66
C GLY A 177 -0.35 -8.26 1.56
N THR A 178 0.01 -8.80 0.39
CA THR A 178 1.30 -9.47 0.19
C THR A 178 2.46 -8.48 0.26
N GLY A 179 2.26 -7.25 -0.23
CA GLY A 179 3.23 -6.17 -0.07
C GLY A 179 3.58 -5.94 1.39
N ASP A 180 2.58 -5.84 2.26
CA ASP A 180 2.75 -5.66 3.70
C ASP A 180 3.51 -6.83 4.33
N LEU A 181 3.06 -8.06 4.03
CA LEU A 181 3.65 -9.29 4.56
C LEU A 181 5.13 -9.44 4.24
N VAL A 182 5.55 -9.03 3.04
CA VAL A 182 6.93 -9.20 2.58
C VAL A 182 7.78 -7.97 2.89
N THR A 183 7.22 -6.77 2.81
CA THR A 183 7.97 -5.53 3.03
C THR A 183 8.45 -5.40 4.46
N LEU A 184 7.61 -5.70 5.45
CA LEU A 184 8.00 -5.57 6.87
C LEU A 184 9.17 -6.47 7.24
N PRO A 185 9.13 -7.81 7.01
CA PRO A 185 10.30 -8.66 7.27
C PRO A 185 11.54 -8.23 6.47
N ALA A 186 11.35 -7.75 5.23
CA ALA A 186 12.47 -7.32 4.41
C ALA A 186 13.12 -6.03 4.92
N LEU A 187 12.33 -5.04 5.40
CA LEU A 187 12.84 -3.85 6.06
C LEU A 187 13.57 -4.18 7.37
N LEU A 188 12.96 -5.03 8.21
CA LEU A 188 13.57 -5.49 9.45
C LEU A 188 14.84 -6.29 9.19
N GLY A 189 14.85 -7.17 8.19
CA GLY A 189 16.05 -7.87 7.76
C GLY A 189 17.15 -6.92 7.26
N ALA A 190 16.79 -5.91 6.46
CA ALA A 190 17.74 -4.89 6.01
C ALA A 190 18.25 -4.02 7.18
N SER A 191 17.43 -3.77 8.20
CA SER A 191 17.86 -3.02 9.40
C SER A 191 18.97 -3.73 10.17
N LEU A 192 19.15 -5.04 10.03
CA LEU A 192 20.26 -5.80 10.64
C LEU A 192 21.63 -5.40 10.07
N LEU A 193 21.65 -4.78 8.89
CA LEU A 193 22.87 -4.23 8.30
C LEU A 193 23.28 -2.87 8.92
N VAL A 194 22.35 -2.26 9.67
CA VAL A 194 22.57 -1.00 10.38
C VAL A 194 23.07 -1.31 11.79
N ARG A 195 24.24 -0.77 12.14
CA ARG A 195 24.78 -0.85 13.49
C ARG A 195 24.22 0.30 14.34
N SER A 196 23.89 0.01 15.58
CA SER A 196 23.65 1.04 16.59
C SER A 196 24.89 1.95 16.68
N ALA A 197 24.68 3.27 16.72
CA ALA A 197 25.72 4.29 16.61
C ALA A 197 26.87 4.05 17.62
N GLY A 198 28.10 4.04 17.12
CA GLY A 198 29.30 3.99 17.99
C GLY A 198 30.53 3.35 17.34
N GLY A 199 31.07 3.91 16.28
CA GLY A 199 32.39 3.52 15.80
C GLY A 199 32.88 4.39 14.65
N ASP A 200 34.14 4.86 14.73
CA ASP A 200 34.83 5.70 13.71
C ASP A 200 35.12 4.97 12.39
N SER A 201 34.61 3.78 12.17
CA SER A 201 34.81 3.00 10.95
C SER A 201 33.62 3.14 9.99
N ILE A 202 33.87 3.14 8.69
CA ILE A 202 32.83 3.09 7.64
C ILE A 202 31.87 1.95 7.96
N SER A 203 30.62 2.28 8.25
CA SER A 203 29.60 1.28 8.61
C SER A 203 29.23 0.44 7.38
N PRO A 204 28.84 -0.84 7.55
CA PRO A 204 28.35 -1.66 6.44
C PRO A 204 27.19 -0.99 5.68
N SER A 205 26.31 -0.29 6.37
CA SER A 205 25.20 0.45 5.80
C SER A 205 25.67 1.60 4.90
N THR A 206 26.79 2.26 5.20
CA THR A 206 27.37 3.30 4.33
C THR A 206 27.79 2.72 2.97
N VAL A 207 28.52 1.58 2.98
CA VAL A 207 28.95 0.93 1.75
C VAL A 207 27.75 0.45 0.94
N VAL A 208 26.83 -0.25 1.58
CA VAL A 208 25.61 -0.73 0.92
C VAL A 208 24.77 0.43 0.41
N GLY A 209 24.60 1.49 1.20
CA GLY A 209 23.84 2.67 0.82
C GLY A 209 24.39 3.38 -0.42
N VAL A 210 25.73 3.51 -0.52
CA VAL A 210 26.38 4.07 -1.73
C VAL A 210 26.13 3.18 -2.95
N VAL A 211 26.25 1.86 -2.82
CA VAL A 211 25.96 0.92 -3.90
C VAL A 211 24.49 1.01 -4.32
N MET A 212 23.57 1.10 -3.37
CA MET A 212 22.13 1.24 -3.67
C MET A 212 21.82 2.58 -4.35
N LEU A 213 22.49 3.66 -3.97
CA LEU A 213 22.35 4.96 -4.65
C LEU A 213 22.84 4.89 -6.10
N ALA A 214 23.97 4.22 -6.34
CA ALA A 214 24.48 3.99 -7.71
C ALA A 214 23.51 3.12 -8.53
N LEU A 215 22.93 2.08 -7.92
CA LEU A 215 21.92 1.24 -8.56
C LEU A 215 20.66 2.06 -8.92
N ALA A 216 20.21 2.96 -8.04
CA ALA A 216 19.08 3.84 -8.31
C ALA A 216 19.35 4.80 -9.49
N ALA A 217 20.55 5.38 -9.55
CA ALA A 217 20.96 6.22 -10.67
C ALA A 217 21.00 5.42 -12.00
N ALA A 218 21.53 4.20 -11.98
CA ALA A 218 21.54 3.31 -13.13
C ALA A 218 20.10 2.92 -13.56
N ALA A 219 19.23 2.59 -12.59
CA ALA A 219 17.82 2.28 -12.85
C ALA A 219 17.09 3.47 -13.47
N LEU A 220 17.30 4.68 -12.96
CA LEU A 220 16.73 5.90 -13.53
C LEU A 220 17.22 6.13 -14.96
N PHE A 221 18.51 5.94 -15.21
CA PHE A 221 19.07 6.05 -16.56
C PHE A 221 18.43 5.04 -17.53
N VAL A 222 18.24 3.78 -17.09
CA VAL A 222 17.55 2.76 -17.89
C VAL A 222 16.10 3.15 -18.13
N GLY A 223 15.40 3.63 -17.10
CA GLY A 223 13.99 4.07 -17.17
C GLY A 223 13.76 5.22 -18.16
N LEU A 224 14.77 6.08 -18.36
CA LEU A 224 14.68 7.22 -19.28
C LEU A 224 15.19 6.94 -20.70
N ARG A 225 15.61 5.70 -20.99
CA ARG A 225 16.11 5.33 -22.33
C ARG A 225 15.03 5.45 -23.40
N ARG A 226 15.40 6.07 -24.54
CA ARG A 226 14.50 6.23 -25.70
C ARG A 226 14.22 4.92 -26.45
N SER A 227 15.05 3.88 -26.27
CA SER A 227 14.91 2.59 -26.93
C SER A 227 13.71 1.75 -26.41
N LEU A 228 13.16 2.10 -25.24
CA LEU A 228 12.02 1.43 -24.62
C LEU A 228 10.91 2.48 -24.34
N PRO A 229 10.09 2.79 -25.36
CA PRO A 229 9.19 3.94 -25.31
C PRO A 229 8.11 3.82 -24.22
N LEU A 230 7.53 2.64 -24.02
CA LEU A 230 6.53 2.40 -23.00
C LEU A 230 7.13 2.48 -21.58
N LEU A 231 8.33 1.89 -21.38
CA LEU A 231 9.07 2.01 -20.11
C LEU A 231 9.31 3.49 -19.78
N ARG A 232 9.80 4.26 -20.76
CA ARG A 232 10.09 5.68 -20.58
C ARG A 232 8.83 6.48 -20.24
N GLN A 233 7.73 6.21 -20.93
CA GLN A 233 6.45 6.85 -20.65
C GLN A 233 6.00 6.55 -19.22
N ILE A 234 5.98 5.27 -18.82
CA ILE A 234 5.60 4.85 -17.46
C ILE A 234 6.51 5.54 -16.42
N ALA A 235 7.82 5.58 -16.65
CA ALA A 235 8.75 6.20 -15.71
C ALA A 235 8.49 7.71 -15.55
N ILE A 236 8.31 8.45 -16.65
CA ILE A 236 8.07 9.90 -16.63
C ILE A 236 6.73 10.23 -15.95
N GLU A 237 5.68 9.44 -16.20
CA GLU A 237 4.36 9.66 -15.61
C GLU A 237 4.30 9.23 -14.14
N SER A 238 4.90 8.07 -13.79
CA SER A 238 4.77 7.50 -12.45
C SER A 238 5.74 8.11 -11.43
N LEU A 239 6.98 8.47 -11.79
CA LEU A 239 7.96 8.93 -10.79
C LEU A 239 7.54 10.19 -10.04
N PRO A 240 6.99 11.26 -10.68
CA PRO A 240 6.51 12.42 -9.95
C PRO A 240 5.35 12.09 -9.01
N VAL A 241 4.43 11.23 -9.46
CA VAL A 241 3.26 10.80 -8.68
C VAL A 241 3.70 9.97 -7.47
N LEU A 242 4.60 8.99 -7.67
CA LEU A 242 5.16 8.18 -6.59
C LEU A 242 6.01 9.03 -5.63
N GLY A 243 6.72 10.03 -6.15
CA GLY A 243 7.48 10.97 -5.34
C GLY A 243 6.58 11.76 -4.39
N LEU A 244 5.48 12.33 -4.91
CA LEU A 244 4.49 13.03 -4.11
C LEU A 244 3.77 12.08 -3.13
N ALA A 245 3.37 10.92 -3.60
CA ALA A 245 2.75 9.88 -2.81
C ALA A 245 3.64 9.48 -1.61
N SER A 246 4.95 9.29 -1.83
CA SER A 246 5.90 8.96 -0.76
C SER A 246 5.99 10.06 0.30
N VAL A 247 5.98 11.34 -0.10
CA VAL A 247 5.97 12.47 0.86
C VAL A 247 4.72 12.43 1.73
N ILE A 248 3.54 12.23 1.13
CA ILE A 248 2.27 12.15 1.86
C ILE A 248 2.26 10.97 2.84
N SER A 249 2.69 9.78 2.38
CA SER A 249 2.74 8.59 3.24
C SER A 249 3.80 8.70 4.35
N LEU A 250 4.91 9.44 4.14
CA LEU A 250 5.88 9.73 5.20
C LEU A 250 5.32 10.67 6.27
N VAL A 251 4.50 11.65 5.87
CA VAL A 251 3.77 12.47 6.85
C VAL A 251 2.80 11.59 7.65
N ALA A 252 2.13 10.62 7.03
CA ALA A 252 1.36 9.62 7.76
C ALA A 252 2.23 8.83 8.76
N GLY A 253 3.41 8.40 8.32
CA GLY A 253 4.40 7.73 9.18
C GLY A 253 4.83 8.57 10.37
N SER A 254 4.99 9.88 10.19
CA SER A 254 5.35 10.79 11.30
C SER A 254 4.26 10.92 12.36
N VAL A 255 2.99 10.83 11.96
CA VAL A 255 1.85 10.80 12.90
C VAL A 255 1.86 9.51 13.73
N VAL A 256 2.20 8.37 13.11
CA VAL A 256 2.33 7.08 13.80
C VAL A 256 3.56 7.08 14.70
N GLU A 257 4.72 7.55 14.22
CA GLU A 257 5.97 7.68 15.00
C GLU A 257 5.76 8.53 16.26
N GLY A 258 5.00 9.62 16.14
CA GLY A 258 4.67 10.50 17.28
C GLY A 258 3.85 9.84 18.39
N GLN A 259 3.33 8.64 18.17
CA GLN A 259 2.59 7.84 19.15
C GLN A 259 3.33 6.53 19.51
N LEU A 260 4.64 6.44 19.20
CA LEU A 260 5.42 5.21 19.39
C LEU A 260 5.33 4.69 20.84
N SER A 261 5.35 5.55 21.86
CA SER A 261 5.22 5.14 23.27
C SER A 261 3.92 4.39 23.54
N ALA A 262 2.77 4.90 23.05
CA ALA A 262 1.47 4.24 23.21
C ALA A 262 1.42 2.89 22.47
N PHE A 263 2.10 2.77 21.33
CA PHE A 263 2.22 1.52 20.59
C PHE A 263 3.12 0.50 21.29
N LEU A 264 4.20 0.94 21.94
CA LEU A 264 5.08 0.06 22.71
C LEU A 264 4.40 -0.42 24.01
N ASP A 265 3.58 0.42 24.66
CA ASP A 265 2.81 0.02 25.84
C ASP A 265 1.69 -0.99 25.51
N GLN A 266 1.15 -0.92 24.29
CA GLN A 266 0.08 -1.78 23.80
C GLN A 266 0.44 -2.36 22.41
N PRO A 267 1.30 -3.38 22.31
CA PRO A 267 1.79 -3.93 21.04
C PRO A 267 0.69 -4.41 20.10
N ALA A 268 -0.49 -4.75 20.61
CA ALA A 268 -1.66 -5.08 19.78
C ALA A 268 -2.06 -3.91 18.85
N LEU A 269 -1.79 -2.67 19.21
CA LEU A 269 -2.02 -1.51 18.36
C LEU A 269 -1.05 -1.49 17.16
N LEU A 270 0.20 -1.96 17.32
CA LEU A 270 1.13 -2.14 16.19
C LEU A 270 0.61 -3.19 15.19
N VAL A 271 -0.03 -4.26 15.71
CA VAL A 271 -0.68 -5.27 14.84
C VAL A 271 -1.80 -4.66 14.02
N LEU A 272 -2.52 -3.71 14.57
CA LEU A 272 -3.62 -3.03 13.89
C LEU A 272 -3.13 -2.15 12.72
N VAL A 273 -1.94 -1.53 12.83
CA VAL A 273 -1.44 -0.55 11.86
C VAL A 273 -1.42 -1.09 10.43
N PRO A 274 -0.67 -2.16 10.06
CA PRO A 274 -0.65 -2.65 8.68
C PRO A 274 -2.02 -3.15 8.21
N SER A 275 -2.76 -3.84 9.08
CA SER A 275 -4.07 -4.38 8.74
C SER A 275 -5.08 -3.27 8.42
N TYR A 276 -5.06 -2.19 9.18
CA TYR A 276 -5.93 -1.05 8.99
C TYR A 276 -5.59 -0.27 7.71
N PHE A 277 -4.32 0.11 7.53
CA PHE A 277 -3.87 0.83 6.33
C PHE A 277 -4.06 -0.01 5.06
N GLY A 278 -3.68 -1.29 5.13
CA GLY A 278 -3.83 -2.23 4.02
C GLY A 278 -5.29 -2.36 3.57
N MET A 279 -6.24 -2.44 4.50
CA MET A 279 -7.67 -2.54 4.15
C MET A 279 -8.24 -1.23 3.63
N ALA A 280 -7.85 -0.08 4.19
CA ALA A 280 -8.25 1.22 3.66
C ALA A 280 -7.74 1.40 2.21
N GLY A 281 -6.46 1.10 1.96
CA GLY A 281 -5.85 1.12 0.63
C GLY A 281 -6.52 0.14 -0.34
N ALA A 282 -6.82 -1.09 0.11
CA ALA A 282 -7.48 -2.09 -0.73
C ALA A 282 -8.91 -1.66 -1.16
N LEU A 283 -9.69 -1.09 -0.24
CA LEU A 283 -11.03 -0.56 -0.55
C LEU A 283 -10.94 0.62 -1.54
N GLY A 284 -9.97 1.52 -1.35
CA GLY A 284 -9.70 2.63 -2.26
C GLY A 284 -9.25 2.14 -3.64
N GLY A 285 -8.34 1.19 -3.68
CA GLY A 285 -7.84 0.57 -4.92
C GLY A 285 -8.94 -0.12 -5.72
N ILE A 286 -9.80 -0.91 -5.07
CA ILE A 286 -10.97 -1.54 -5.73
C ILE A 286 -11.87 -0.48 -6.35
N LEU A 287 -12.18 0.60 -5.62
CA LEU A 287 -13.07 1.64 -6.13
C LEU A 287 -12.41 2.38 -7.30
N SER A 288 -11.14 2.79 -7.16
CA SER A 288 -10.40 3.51 -8.21
C SER A 288 -10.26 2.67 -9.47
N SER A 289 -9.92 1.38 -9.37
CA SER A 289 -9.78 0.47 -10.50
C SER A 289 -11.11 0.30 -11.25
N ARG A 290 -12.21 0.03 -10.52
CA ARG A 290 -13.54 -0.10 -11.12
C ARG A 290 -14.01 1.19 -11.83
N LEU A 291 -13.75 2.34 -11.21
CA LEU A 291 -14.09 3.63 -11.81
C LEU A 291 -13.22 3.90 -13.04
N GLY A 292 -11.91 3.62 -12.98
CA GLY A 292 -10.98 3.74 -14.10
C GLY A 292 -11.43 2.91 -15.30
N SER A 293 -11.67 1.61 -15.09
CA SER A 293 -12.16 0.70 -16.15
C SER A 293 -13.47 1.20 -16.77
N LYS A 294 -14.43 1.69 -15.97
CA LYS A 294 -15.71 2.22 -16.50
C LYS A 294 -15.54 3.52 -17.27
N VAL A 295 -14.57 4.36 -16.91
CA VAL A 295 -14.25 5.58 -17.67
C VAL A 295 -13.63 5.21 -19.01
N HIS A 296 -12.68 4.27 -19.04
CA HIS A 296 -12.08 3.78 -20.30
C HIS A 296 -13.09 3.13 -21.24
N LEU A 297 -14.08 2.42 -20.69
CA LEU A 297 -15.18 1.85 -21.46
C LEU A 297 -16.25 2.87 -21.88
N GLY A 298 -16.12 4.15 -21.48
CA GLY A 298 -17.11 5.19 -21.78
C GLY A 298 -18.43 5.07 -21.02
N LEU A 299 -18.51 4.21 -20.01
CA LEU A 299 -19.72 3.99 -19.18
C LEU A 299 -19.95 5.10 -18.17
N ILE A 300 -18.88 5.78 -17.77
CA ILE A 300 -18.91 6.92 -16.84
C ILE A 300 -18.26 8.12 -17.53
N GLN A 301 -18.95 9.27 -17.49
CA GLN A 301 -18.42 10.55 -17.96
C GLN A 301 -17.80 11.33 -16.80
N SER A 302 -16.80 12.18 -17.09
CA SER A 302 -16.15 13.05 -16.09
C SER A 302 -17.09 14.17 -15.61
N ARG A 303 -18.05 13.84 -14.74
CA ARG A 303 -19.01 14.79 -14.10
C ARG A 303 -18.73 14.93 -12.62
N LEU A 304 -18.96 16.14 -12.06
CA LEU A 304 -18.78 16.38 -10.62
C LEU A 304 -19.78 15.59 -9.75
N VAL A 305 -20.98 15.33 -10.26
CA VAL A 305 -21.98 14.52 -9.58
C VAL A 305 -21.85 13.08 -10.07
N PRO A 306 -21.66 12.10 -9.19
CA PRO A 306 -21.52 10.69 -9.57
C PRO A 306 -22.77 10.20 -10.31
N GLN A 307 -22.55 9.54 -11.47
CA GLN A 307 -23.60 8.87 -12.22
C GLN A 307 -24.02 7.58 -11.53
N ARG A 308 -25.14 7.00 -11.94
CA ARG A 308 -25.72 5.79 -11.35
C ARG A 308 -24.71 4.64 -11.26
N GLU A 309 -23.93 4.43 -12.32
CA GLU A 309 -22.93 3.37 -12.41
C GLU A 309 -21.78 3.56 -11.40
N ALA A 310 -21.35 4.80 -11.20
CA ALA A 310 -20.37 5.15 -10.18
C ALA A 310 -20.95 5.04 -8.76
N LEU A 311 -22.20 5.48 -8.55
CA LEU A 311 -22.88 5.36 -7.26
C LEU A 311 -23.06 3.91 -6.81
N LEU A 312 -23.24 2.97 -7.73
CA LEU A 312 -23.31 1.54 -7.41
C LEU A 312 -21.98 1.02 -6.85
N ASP A 313 -20.84 1.41 -7.44
CA ASP A 313 -19.52 1.01 -6.91
C ASP A 313 -19.21 1.70 -5.58
N ILE A 314 -19.48 3.00 -5.47
CA ILE A 314 -19.36 3.77 -4.22
C ILE A 314 -20.16 3.10 -3.10
N ARG A 315 -21.43 2.75 -3.36
CA ARG A 315 -22.28 2.06 -2.41
C ARG A 315 -21.75 0.67 -2.05
N SER A 316 -21.23 -0.07 -3.02
CA SER A 316 -20.66 -1.40 -2.80
C SER A 316 -19.49 -1.33 -1.81
N VAL A 317 -18.54 -0.40 -2.02
CA VAL A 317 -17.39 -0.20 -1.15
C VAL A 317 -17.81 0.32 0.23
N ALA A 318 -18.73 1.28 0.29
CA ALA A 318 -19.28 1.80 1.54
C ALA A 318 -19.93 0.72 2.41
N LEU A 319 -20.62 -0.25 1.81
CA LEU A 319 -21.25 -1.37 2.52
C LEU A 319 -20.27 -2.46 2.93
N LEU A 320 -19.16 -2.64 2.19
CA LEU A 320 -18.10 -3.58 2.56
C LEU A 320 -17.24 -3.08 3.71
N SER A 321 -17.08 -1.78 3.85
CA SER A 321 -16.15 -1.16 4.80
C SER A 321 -16.45 -1.50 6.28
N PRO A 322 -17.66 -1.33 6.87
CA PRO A 322 -17.89 -1.58 8.29
C PRO A 322 -17.58 -3.02 8.72
N PRO A 323 -18.04 -4.08 8.02
CA PRO A 323 -17.69 -5.45 8.40
C PRO A 323 -16.20 -5.74 8.26
N ILE A 324 -15.50 -5.13 7.30
CA ILE A 324 -14.06 -5.31 7.13
C ILE A 324 -13.30 -4.72 8.32
N PHE A 325 -13.57 -3.47 8.74
CA PHE A 325 -12.89 -2.88 9.89
C PHE A 325 -13.24 -3.54 11.22
N LEU A 326 -14.46 -4.05 11.36
CA LEU A 326 -14.83 -4.89 12.51
C LEU A 326 -13.96 -6.16 12.56
N LEU A 327 -13.80 -6.84 11.42
CA LEU A 327 -12.95 -8.03 11.33
C LEU A 327 -11.46 -7.69 11.57
N VAL A 328 -10.97 -6.55 11.07
CA VAL A 328 -9.59 -6.09 11.31
C VAL A 328 -9.34 -5.90 12.81
N GLY A 329 -10.20 -5.17 13.52
CA GLY A 329 -10.05 -4.96 14.96
C GLY A 329 -10.11 -6.26 15.76
N ALA A 330 -11.06 -7.15 15.42
CA ALA A 330 -11.19 -8.45 16.05
C ALA A 330 -9.97 -9.35 15.77
N ALA A 331 -9.51 -9.42 14.52
CA ALA A 331 -8.36 -10.23 14.13
C ALA A 331 -7.06 -9.73 14.77
N ALA A 332 -6.86 -8.40 14.85
CA ALA A 332 -5.70 -7.82 15.51
C ALA A 332 -5.68 -8.16 17.01
N HIS A 333 -6.82 -8.08 17.71
CA HIS A 333 -6.91 -8.51 19.11
C HIS A 333 -6.62 -10.00 19.28
N LEU A 334 -7.30 -10.86 18.51
CA LEU A 334 -7.12 -12.30 18.63
C LEU A 334 -5.71 -12.75 18.25
N GLY A 335 -5.13 -12.16 17.21
CA GLY A 335 -3.77 -12.45 16.77
C GLY A 335 -2.74 -12.04 17.82
N SER A 336 -2.83 -10.82 18.36
CA SER A 336 -1.90 -10.33 19.39
C SER A 336 -2.01 -11.13 20.68
N THR A 337 -3.20 -11.45 21.16
CA THR A 337 -3.39 -12.27 22.37
C THR A 337 -2.91 -13.72 22.17
N ALA A 338 -3.03 -14.28 20.96
CA ALA A 338 -2.54 -15.63 20.66
C ALA A 338 -1.01 -15.73 20.75
N VAL A 339 -0.28 -14.62 20.49
CA VAL A 339 1.20 -14.57 20.65
C VAL A 339 1.63 -13.98 22.00
N GLY A 340 0.70 -13.72 22.91
CA GLY A 340 0.98 -13.19 24.25
C GLY A 340 1.27 -11.68 24.30
N ALA A 341 0.99 -10.92 23.24
CA ALA A 341 1.17 -9.48 23.23
C ALA A 341 0.05 -8.77 24.04
N ALA A 342 0.44 -7.69 24.75
CA ALA A 342 -0.50 -6.88 25.52
C ALA A 342 -1.56 -6.24 24.59
N SER A 343 -2.83 -6.28 25.00
CA SER A 343 -3.94 -5.77 24.22
C SER A 343 -4.94 -5.05 25.10
N PRO A 344 -5.50 -3.90 24.67
CA PRO A 344 -6.48 -3.13 25.43
C PRO A 344 -7.88 -3.82 25.48
N GLY A 345 -8.00 -5.02 24.91
CA GLY A 345 -9.22 -5.82 24.89
C GLY A 345 -9.98 -5.73 23.56
N LEU A 346 -10.82 -6.78 23.31
CA LEU A 346 -11.55 -6.94 22.06
C LEU A 346 -12.43 -5.72 21.72
N GLY A 347 -13.17 -5.23 22.74
CA GLY A 347 -14.10 -4.09 22.56
C GLY A 347 -13.37 -2.83 22.11
N SER A 348 -12.24 -2.50 22.76
CA SER A 348 -11.42 -1.34 22.44
C SER A 348 -10.80 -1.46 21.05
N MET A 349 -10.21 -2.61 20.71
CA MET A 349 -9.60 -2.85 19.40
C MET A 349 -10.61 -2.75 18.24
N VAL A 350 -11.81 -3.33 18.43
CA VAL A 350 -12.89 -3.23 17.44
C VAL A 350 -13.40 -1.79 17.35
N ALA A 351 -13.59 -1.10 18.49
CA ALA A 351 -14.06 0.28 18.50
C ALA A 351 -13.09 1.23 17.79
N VAL A 352 -11.77 1.09 18.09
CA VAL A 352 -10.71 1.86 17.40
C VAL A 352 -10.77 1.61 15.88
N ALA A 353 -10.75 0.34 15.46
CA ALA A 353 -10.74 -0.02 14.05
C ALA A 353 -11.99 0.46 13.30
N VAL A 354 -13.18 0.32 13.89
CA VAL A 354 -14.45 0.74 13.26
C VAL A 354 -14.56 2.27 13.20
N LEU A 355 -14.22 2.97 14.29
CA LEU A 355 -14.28 4.43 14.34
C LEU A 355 -13.31 5.05 13.34
N ALA A 356 -12.05 4.59 13.35
CA ALA A 356 -11.04 5.01 12.38
C ALA A 356 -11.46 4.65 10.95
N GLY A 357 -11.94 3.42 10.73
CA GLY A 357 -12.39 2.92 9.43
C GLY A 357 -13.57 3.68 8.85
N PHE A 358 -14.51 4.15 9.69
CA PHE A 358 -15.59 5.01 9.25
C PHE A 358 -15.07 6.33 8.70
N GLY A 359 -14.16 7.00 9.42
CA GLY A 359 -13.51 8.23 8.96
C GLY A 359 -12.73 8.03 7.66
N ALA A 360 -11.91 6.98 7.58
CA ALA A 360 -11.15 6.64 6.38
C ALA A 360 -12.06 6.38 5.19
N THR A 361 -13.13 5.58 5.36
CA THR A 361 -14.06 5.23 4.28
C THR A 361 -14.69 6.47 3.65
N PHE A 362 -15.14 7.44 4.46
CA PHE A 362 -15.73 8.66 3.94
C PHE A 362 -14.78 9.40 2.99
N VAL A 363 -13.50 9.46 3.34
CA VAL A 363 -12.47 10.11 2.50
C VAL A 363 -12.12 9.25 1.29
N VAL A 364 -12.01 7.91 1.46
CA VAL A 364 -11.77 6.95 0.37
C VAL A 364 -12.75 7.17 -0.79
N LEU A 365 -14.05 7.22 -0.48
CA LEU A 365 -15.10 7.35 -1.49
C LEU A 365 -14.95 8.64 -2.30
N GLY A 366 -14.63 9.75 -1.62
CA GLY A 366 -14.40 11.04 -2.26
C GLY A 366 -13.12 11.05 -3.10
N VAL A 367 -12.00 10.64 -2.50
CA VAL A 367 -10.68 10.69 -3.16
C VAL A 367 -10.62 9.76 -4.37
N ALA A 368 -11.14 8.54 -4.28
CA ALA A 368 -11.17 7.61 -5.39
C ALA A 368 -12.01 8.15 -6.56
N TYR A 369 -13.20 8.70 -6.29
CA TYR A 369 -14.05 9.25 -7.34
C TYR A 369 -13.45 10.50 -7.98
N TYR A 370 -13.16 11.53 -7.17
CA TYR A 370 -12.67 12.81 -7.70
C TYR A 370 -11.24 12.72 -8.22
N GLY A 371 -10.40 11.83 -7.65
CA GLY A 371 -9.06 11.54 -8.15
C GLY A 371 -9.10 10.93 -9.55
N THR A 372 -9.94 9.92 -9.79
CA THR A 372 -10.17 9.35 -11.13
C THR A 372 -10.65 10.41 -12.12
N LEU A 373 -11.59 11.25 -11.69
CA LEU A 373 -12.08 12.36 -12.53
C LEU A 373 -10.98 13.37 -12.88
N ALA A 374 -10.16 13.74 -11.92
CA ALA A 374 -9.07 14.69 -12.11
C ALA A 374 -8.02 14.13 -13.07
N ALA A 375 -7.60 12.86 -12.91
CA ALA A 375 -6.64 12.20 -13.80
C ALA A 375 -7.13 12.24 -15.26
N VAL A 376 -8.38 11.86 -15.50
CA VAL A 376 -8.97 11.88 -16.85
C VAL A 376 -9.01 13.29 -17.44
N ARG A 377 -9.35 14.31 -16.65
CA ARG A 377 -9.40 15.72 -17.13
C ARG A 377 -8.03 16.28 -17.51
N VAL A 378 -7.00 15.85 -16.83
CA VAL A 378 -5.61 16.28 -17.09
C VAL A 378 -4.95 15.42 -18.18
N GLY A 379 -5.64 14.37 -18.65
CA GLY A 379 -5.12 13.45 -19.67
C GLY A 379 -4.08 12.47 -19.13
N LEU A 380 -4.06 12.24 -17.81
CA LEU A 380 -3.24 11.22 -17.18
C LEU A 380 -4.02 9.90 -17.16
N ASP A 381 -3.27 8.79 -17.25
CA ASP A 381 -3.82 7.47 -17.03
C ASP A 381 -4.28 7.33 -15.57
N PRO A 382 -5.59 7.09 -15.31
CA PRO A 382 -6.10 6.91 -13.95
C PRO A 382 -5.35 5.83 -13.16
N ASP A 383 -4.94 4.75 -13.81
CA ASP A 383 -4.25 3.63 -13.16
C ASP A 383 -2.85 4.02 -12.68
N THR A 384 -2.20 4.95 -13.38
CA THR A 384 -0.84 5.44 -13.05
C THR A 384 -0.86 6.54 -12.00
N ALA A 385 -1.87 7.41 -11.99
CA ALA A 385 -1.93 8.59 -11.13
C ALA A 385 -2.88 8.42 -9.94
N THR A 386 -4.08 7.87 -10.17
CA THR A 386 -5.14 7.84 -9.15
C THR A 386 -4.83 6.84 -8.05
N ILE A 387 -4.37 5.63 -8.38
CA ILE A 387 -4.11 4.58 -7.39
C ILE A 387 -3.05 5.03 -6.38
N PRO A 388 -1.84 5.50 -6.78
CA PRO A 388 -0.83 5.93 -5.81
C PRO A 388 -1.26 7.11 -4.95
N LEU A 389 -1.90 8.12 -5.54
CA LEU A 389 -2.35 9.29 -4.78
C LEU A 389 -3.48 8.95 -3.81
N THR A 390 -4.45 8.14 -4.25
CA THR A 390 -5.54 7.67 -3.39
C THR A 390 -4.98 6.91 -2.20
N ASN A 391 -4.11 5.93 -2.42
CA ASN A 391 -3.51 5.15 -1.35
C ASN A 391 -2.75 6.04 -0.35
N SER A 392 -1.91 6.97 -0.83
CA SER A 392 -1.12 7.83 0.06
C SER A 392 -1.97 8.85 0.82
N ILE A 393 -3.03 9.39 0.22
CA ILE A 393 -4.00 10.22 0.95
C ILE A 393 -4.72 9.37 2.01
N LEU A 394 -5.00 8.11 1.70
CA LEU A 394 -5.60 7.17 2.66
C LEU A 394 -4.65 6.81 3.80
N ASP A 395 -3.34 6.67 3.53
CA ASP A 395 -2.34 6.50 4.57
C ASP A 395 -2.37 7.70 5.53
N LEU A 396 -2.37 8.93 4.97
CA LEU A 396 -2.40 10.16 5.77
C LEU A 396 -3.67 10.29 6.61
N VAL A 397 -4.83 10.16 5.97
CA VAL A 397 -6.13 10.23 6.66
C VAL A 397 -6.28 9.06 7.63
N GLY A 398 -5.81 7.88 7.22
CA GLY A 398 -5.79 6.69 8.06
C GLY A 398 -4.97 6.89 9.33
N ALA A 399 -3.77 7.49 9.23
CA ALA A 399 -2.95 7.81 10.40
C ALA A 399 -3.70 8.73 11.37
N PHE A 400 -4.26 9.84 10.88
CA PHE A 400 -5.02 10.76 11.73
C PHE A 400 -6.28 10.12 12.31
N THR A 401 -7.04 9.34 11.55
CA THR A 401 -8.26 8.70 12.04
C THR A 401 -7.95 7.58 13.02
N LEU A 402 -6.87 6.81 12.79
CA LEU A 402 -6.44 5.74 13.71
C LEU A 402 -5.95 6.34 15.04
N VAL A 403 -5.01 7.28 14.99
CA VAL A 403 -4.47 7.96 16.18
C VAL A 403 -5.58 8.74 16.88
N GLY A 404 -6.43 9.45 16.13
CA GLY A 404 -7.59 10.15 16.70
C GLY A 404 -8.56 9.20 17.42
N ALA A 405 -8.83 8.01 16.88
CA ALA A 405 -9.67 7.01 17.52
C ALA A 405 -9.03 6.44 18.80
N ILE A 406 -7.72 6.19 18.79
CA ILE A 406 -6.94 5.75 19.96
C ILE A 406 -7.08 6.78 21.10
N ILE A 407 -6.81 8.06 20.80
CA ILE A 407 -6.89 9.16 21.77
C ILE A 407 -8.32 9.35 22.27
N LEU A 408 -9.33 9.38 21.38
CA LEU A 408 -10.72 9.59 21.74
C LEU A 408 -11.29 8.48 22.64
N LEU A 409 -10.81 7.26 22.48
CA LEU A 409 -11.24 6.11 23.28
C LEU A 409 -10.35 5.89 24.51
N GLY A 410 -9.31 6.72 24.73
CA GLY A 410 -8.39 6.61 25.85
C GLY A 410 -7.63 5.27 25.88
N VAL A 411 -7.29 4.75 24.72
CA VAL A 411 -6.57 3.47 24.59
C VAL A 411 -5.07 3.73 24.56
N GLY A 412 -4.32 3.18 25.53
CA GLY A 412 -2.87 3.38 25.60
C GLY A 412 -2.45 4.72 26.23
N THR A 413 -3.35 5.38 27.00
CA THR A 413 -3.05 6.57 27.82
C THR A 413 -3.05 6.23 29.28
#